data_a4ff4d0b4c17cb3a5a139ade83f8988a
#
_entry.id   a4ff4d0b4c17cb3a5a139ade83f8988a
#
_cell.length_a   1.000
_cell.length_b   1.000
_cell.length_c   1.000
_cell.angle_alpha   90.00
_cell.angle_beta   90.00
_cell.angle_gamma   90.00
#
_symmetry.space_group_name_H-M   'P 1'
#
loop_
_entity.id
_entity.type
_entity.pdbx_description
1 polymer ?
#
loop_
_entity_poly.entity_id
_entity_poly.type
_entity_poly.pdbx_seq_one_letter_code
_entity_poly.pdbx_strand_id
1 'polypeptide(L)'
;YTDYRSGFGSVKDAKGIYIVSRLSFLLIPVTIYLGVHIFDDQKYLFIALLVLLECMIPFFAGFEGRKPPVSKIVLLAVLCAIGVAGRVAFAMLPQFKPVTAVTIIAGAVFGGEAGFMVGALTMLVSNMLFGQGPWTPWQMAAMGLIGLLAGVLFSKASRPNVVLLCIYGFLAAVILYGGIMNPASAVMAGIPLNLSVLLAYWASGFPLDLVHGVATILFLAIGAVPLIKKLERAKLKFGL
;
A
#
# COMPACT_ATOMS: atom_id res chain seq x y z
N TYR A 1 -27.29 19.96 22.78
CA TYR A 1 -25.87 19.80 23.27
C TYR A 1 -25.66 18.31 23.50
N THR A 2 -25.32 17.57 22.47
CA THR A 2 -24.96 16.15 22.55
C THR A 2 -23.45 16.04 22.53
N ASP A 3 -22.95 15.38 23.54
CA ASP A 3 -21.54 15.17 23.88
C ASP A 3 -20.76 14.50 22.76
N TYR A 4 -19.87 15.24 22.08
CA TYR A 4 -19.10 14.83 20.90
C TYR A 4 -17.78 14.15 21.28
N ARG A 5 -17.68 13.53 22.49
CA ARG A 5 -16.45 12.90 23.01
C ARG A 5 -16.35 11.39 22.91
N SER A 6 -17.18 10.70 22.13
CA SER A 6 -17.14 9.22 22.04
C SER A 6 -16.43 8.66 20.78
N GLY A 7 -15.52 9.40 20.15
CA GLY A 7 -14.81 8.97 18.95
C GLY A 7 -13.47 8.23 19.19
N PHE A 8 -13.07 8.00 20.44
CA PHE A 8 -11.91 7.18 20.76
C PHE A 8 -12.38 5.76 21.05
N GLY A 9 -11.98 4.81 20.19
CA GLY A 9 -12.16 3.38 20.45
C GLY A 9 -11.74 3.05 21.89
N SER A 10 -12.45 2.12 22.55
CA SER A 10 -12.23 1.84 23.96
C SER A 10 -10.77 1.41 24.19
N VAL A 11 -10.25 1.64 25.41
CA VAL A 11 -8.89 1.20 25.81
C VAL A 11 -8.71 -0.30 25.59
N LYS A 12 -9.80 -1.08 25.58
CA LYS A 12 -9.80 -2.53 25.25
C LYS A 12 -9.47 -2.78 23.77
N ASP A 13 -10.02 -1.95 22.85
CA ASP A 13 -9.77 -2.07 21.41
C ASP A 13 -8.31 -1.72 21.08
N ALA A 14 -7.74 -0.71 21.73
CA ALA A 14 -6.33 -0.36 21.61
C ALA A 14 -5.41 -1.49 22.09
N LYS A 15 -5.72 -2.12 23.23
CA LYS A 15 -4.97 -3.29 23.75
C LYS A 15 -5.02 -4.47 22.78
N GLY A 16 -6.18 -4.75 22.17
CA GLY A 16 -6.33 -5.80 21.17
C GLY A 16 -5.43 -5.59 19.96
N ILE A 17 -5.37 -4.36 19.43
CA ILE A 17 -4.52 -3.99 18.29
C ILE A 17 -3.03 -4.18 18.65
N TYR A 18 -2.60 -3.74 19.85
CA TYR A 18 -1.23 -3.93 20.32
C TYR A 18 -0.86 -5.41 20.47
N ILE A 19 -1.79 -6.24 20.95
CA ILE A 19 -1.57 -7.69 21.08
C ILE A 19 -1.41 -8.32 19.70
N VAL A 20 -2.31 -8.04 18.77
CA VAL A 20 -2.25 -8.55 17.38
C VAL A 20 -0.95 -8.13 16.71
N SER A 21 -0.56 -6.86 16.82
CA SER A 21 0.69 -6.35 16.25
C SER A 21 1.92 -7.04 16.83
N ARG A 22 1.97 -7.23 18.16
CA ARG A 22 3.08 -7.93 18.82
C ARG A 22 3.14 -9.40 18.45
N LEU A 23 1.99 -10.07 18.40
CA LEU A 23 1.92 -11.48 17.98
C LEU A 23 2.37 -11.65 16.52
N SER A 24 1.96 -10.77 15.61
CA SER A 24 2.43 -10.82 14.21
C SER A 24 3.95 -10.66 14.13
N PHE A 25 4.55 -9.72 14.85
CA PHE A 25 6.01 -9.55 14.90
C PHE A 25 6.74 -10.73 15.54
N LEU A 26 6.12 -11.43 16.49
CA LEU A 26 6.68 -12.65 17.11
C LEU A 26 6.55 -13.87 16.19
N LEU A 27 5.50 -13.93 15.37
CA LEU A 27 5.30 -15.01 14.42
C LEU A 27 6.34 -14.99 13.29
N ILE A 28 6.76 -13.80 12.81
CA ILE A 28 7.73 -13.66 11.72
C ILE A 28 9.02 -14.48 11.93
N PRO A 29 9.75 -14.35 13.06
CA PRO A 29 10.93 -15.18 13.32
C PRO A 29 10.61 -16.67 13.37
N VAL A 30 9.46 -17.04 13.92
CA VAL A 30 9.01 -18.44 14.00
C VAL A 30 8.72 -18.98 12.59
N THR A 31 8.03 -18.22 11.75
CA THR A 31 7.74 -18.57 10.35
C THR A 31 9.04 -18.75 9.56
N ILE A 32 10.00 -17.84 9.73
CA ILE A 32 11.31 -17.95 9.08
C ILE A 32 12.06 -19.19 9.58
N TYR A 33 12.13 -19.40 10.91
CA TYR A 33 12.82 -20.53 11.50
C TYR A 33 12.24 -21.87 11.05
N LEU A 34 10.92 -22.04 11.18
CA LEU A 34 10.22 -23.25 10.73
C LEU A 34 10.35 -23.43 9.22
N GLY A 35 10.24 -22.32 8.47
CA GLY A 35 10.39 -22.32 7.02
C GLY A 35 11.74 -22.87 6.55
N VAL A 36 12.82 -22.41 7.18
CA VAL A 36 14.19 -22.84 6.85
C VAL A 36 14.45 -24.30 7.26
N HIS A 37 13.90 -24.76 8.41
CA HIS A 37 14.19 -26.08 8.96
C HIS A 37 13.26 -27.20 8.49
N ILE A 38 12.01 -26.88 8.16
CA ILE A 38 11.00 -27.90 7.77
C ILE A 38 10.87 -28.01 6.27
N PHE A 39 11.09 -26.88 5.56
CA PHE A 39 10.96 -26.84 4.12
C PHE A 39 12.34 -26.64 3.49
N ASP A 40 12.75 -27.58 2.67
CA ASP A 40 13.98 -27.46 1.88
C ASP A 40 14.04 -26.12 1.11
N ASP A 41 15.27 -25.69 0.76
CA ASP A 41 15.59 -24.41 0.12
C ASP A 41 14.71 -23.98 -1.08
N GLN A 42 13.95 -24.90 -1.65
CA GLN A 42 13.04 -24.64 -2.77
C GLN A 42 11.73 -23.94 -2.41
N LYS A 43 11.46 -23.66 -1.11
CA LYS A 43 10.19 -23.07 -0.66
C LYS A 43 10.29 -21.63 -0.16
N TYR A 44 11.36 -20.92 -0.53
CA TYR A 44 11.53 -19.50 -0.19
C TYR A 44 10.32 -18.64 -0.55
N LEU A 45 9.66 -18.93 -1.67
CA LEU A 45 8.48 -18.20 -2.09
C LEU A 45 7.35 -18.32 -1.06
N PHE A 46 7.07 -19.54 -0.58
CA PHE A 46 6.00 -19.77 0.39
C PHE A 46 6.28 -19.07 1.71
N ILE A 47 7.52 -19.18 2.20
CA ILE A 47 7.95 -18.50 3.43
C ILE A 47 7.85 -16.99 3.28
N ALA A 48 8.36 -16.44 2.15
CA ALA A 48 8.29 -15.01 1.88
C ALA A 48 6.86 -14.48 1.81
N LEU A 49 5.93 -15.25 1.22
CA LEU A 49 4.52 -14.90 1.17
C LEU A 49 3.86 -14.92 2.55
N LEU A 50 4.16 -15.91 3.39
CA LEU A 50 3.65 -15.97 4.76
C LEU A 50 4.15 -14.80 5.59
N VAL A 51 5.46 -14.52 5.58
CA VAL A 51 6.04 -13.38 6.29
C VAL A 51 5.44 -12.07 5.82
N LEU A 52 5.23 -11.93 4.51
CA LEU A 52 4.61 -10.73 3.94
C LEU A 52 3.17 -10.53 4.43
N LEU A 53 2.36 -11.60 4.45
CA LEU A 53 1.00 -11.55 4.98
C LEU A 53 1.00 -11.23 6.47
N GLU A 54 1.89 -11.83 7.26
CA GLU A 54 2.05 -11.51 8.68
C GLU A 54 2.39 -10.04 8.92
N CYS A 55 3.27 -9.45 8.09
CA CYS A 55 3.59 -8.02 8.14
C CYS A 55 2.39 -7.11 7.85
N MET A 56 1.40 -7.58 7.07
CA MET A 56 0.20 -6.80 6.71
C MET A 56 -0.89 -6.83 7.79
N ILE A 57 -0.95 -7.90 8.61
CA ILE A 57 -1.98 -8.08 9.65
C ILE A 57 -2.11 -6.86 10.59
N PRO A 58 -1.04 -6.26 11.13
CA PRO A 58 -1.13 -5.11 12.02
C PRO A 58 -1.86 -3.90 11.42
N PHE A 59 -1.70 -3.67 10.10
CA PHE A 59 -2.35 -2.55 9.42
C PHE A 59 -3.85 -2.77 9.26
N PHE A 60 -4.27 -3.99 8.90
CA PHE A 60 -5.68 -4.34 8.81
C PHE A 60 -6.35 -4.33 10.19
N ALA A 61 -5.71 -4.93 11.19
CA ALA A 61 -6.20 -4.94 12.57
C ALA A 61 -6.28 -3.52 13.16
N GLY A 62 -5.29 -2.67 12.88
CA GLY A 62 -5.28 -1.26 13.30
C GLY A 62 -6.43 -0.47 12.70
N PHE A 63 -6.75 -0.70 11.43
CA PHE A 63 -7.88 -0.06 10.76
C PHE A 63 -9.22 -0.52 11.33
N GLU A 64 -9.41 -1.84 11.47
CA GLU A 64 -10.64 -2.42 12.00
C GLU A 64 -10.88 -2.01 13.46
N GLY A 65 -9.84 -2.06 14.30
CA GLY A 65 -9.96 -1.74 15.73
C GLY A 65 -10.33 -0.28 16.02
N ARG A 66 -10.12 0.63 15.07
CA ARG A 66 -10.57 2.04 15.18
C ARG A 66 -12.03 2.26 14.84
N LYS A 67 -12.75 1.22 14.38
CA LYS A 67 -14.17 1.27 14.02
C LYS A 67 -14.50 2.49 13.16
N PRO A 68 -13.89 2.64 11.97
CA PRO A 68 -14.08 3.82 11.14
C PRO A 68 -15.56 3.96 10.77
N PRO A 69 -16.10 5.20 10.71
CA PRO A 69 -17.47 5.41 10.31
C PRO A 69 -17.73 4.91 8.89
N VAL A 70 -18.95 4.43 8.62
CA VAL A 70 -19.34 3.85 7.33
C VAL A 70 -18.99 4.78 6.16
N SER A 71 -19.21 6.09 6.33
CA SER A 71 -18.86 7.10 5.33
C SER A 71 -17.38 7.09 4.94
N LYS A 72 -16.47 6.86 5.90
CA LYS A 72 -15.04 6.71 5.63
C LYS A 72 -14.76 5.45 4.82
N ILE A 73 -15.36 4.33 5.21
CA ILE A 73 -15.20 3.05 4.49
C ILE A 73 -15.67 3.19 3.04
N VAL A 74 -16.83 3.82 2.81
CA VAL A 74 -17.36 4.07 1.46
C VAL A 74 -16.41 4.94 0.64
N LEU A 75 -15.85 6.01 1.21
CA LEU A 75 -14.89 6.87 0.49
C LEU A 75 -13.60 6.11 0.12
N LEU A 76 -13.10 5.26 1.01
CA LEU A 76 -11.92 4.43 0.71
C LEU A 76 -12.24 3.39 -0.37
N ALA A 77 -13.42 2.77 -0.32
CA ALA A 77 -13.88 1.83 -1.35
C ALA A 77 -14.00 2.49 -2.73
N VAL A 78 -14.51 3.74 -2.78
CA VAL A 78 -14.56 4.53 -4.02
C VAL A 78 -13.15 4.82 -4.55
N LEU A 79 -12.18 5.14 -3.68
CA LEU A 79 -10.80 5.34 -4.10
C LEU A 79 -10.17 4.05 -4.62
N CYS A 80 -10.42 2.91 -3.96
CA CYS A 80 -10.01 1.60 -4.49
C CYS A 80 -10.61 1.35 -5.87
N ALA A 81 -11.91 1.60 -6.05
CA ALA A 81 -12.58 1.42 -7.34
C ALA A 81 -11.98 2.32 -8.44
N ILE A 82 -11.64 3.58 -8.12
CA ILE A 82 -10.94 4.48 -9.05
C ILE A 82 -9.56 3.92 -9.41
N GLY A 83 -8.82 3.40 -8.43
CA GLY A 83 -7.52 2.75 -8.65
C GLY A 83 -7.62 1.53 -9.55
N VAL A 84 -8.61 0.65 -9.30
CA VAL A 84 -8.89 -0.53 -10.12
C VAL A 84 -9.29 -0.12 -11.54
N ALA A 85 -10.25 0.78 -11.69
CA ALA A 85 -10.69 1.28 -12.99
C ALA A 85 -9.54 1.92 -13.78
N GLY A 86 -8.67 2.68 -13.08
CA GLY A 86 -7.47 3.25 -13.68
C GLY A 86 -6.49 2.18 -14.17
N ARG A 87 -6.29 1.10 -13.41
CA ARG A 87 -5.46 -0.03 -13.88
C ARG A 87 -6.04 -0.69 -15.11
N VAL A 88 -7.36 -0.85 -15.19
CA VAL A 88 -8.06 -1.42 -16.35
C VAL A 88 -7.95 -0.49 -17.55
N ALA A 89 -8.24 0.80 -17.37
CA ALA A 89 -8.19 1.79 -18.46
C ALA A 89 -6.81 1.88 -19.14
N PHE A 90 -5.74 1.69 -18.35
CA PHE A 90 -4.35 1.73 -18.84
C PHE A 90 -3.72 0.33 -18.90
N ALA A 91 -4.52 -0.74 -19.04
CA ALA A 91 -4.03 -2.12 -19.02
C ALA A 91 -2.93 -2.39 -20.06
N MET A 92 -3.09 -1.83 -21.26
CA MET A 92 -2.17 -2.01 -22.38
C MET A 92 -0.83 -1.28 -22.22
N LEU A 93 -0.71 -0.36 -21.26
CA LEU A 93 0.51 0.40 -21.03
C LEU A 93 1.28 -0.18 -19.82
N PRO A 94 2.44 -0.81 -20.03
CA PRO A 94 3.24 -1.34 -18.93
C PRO A 94 3.62 -0.25 -17.94
N GLN A 95 3.39 -0.49 -16.65
CA GLN A 95 3.67 0.40 -15.52
C GLN A 95 3.07 1.82 -15.59
N PHE A 96 2.42 2.21 -16.67
CA PHE A 96 1.78 3.53 -16.84
C PHE A 96 0.34 3.51 -16.32
N LYS A 97 0.18 3.64 -15.01
CA LYS A 97 -1.13 3.47 -14.33
C LYS A 97 -1.32 4.52 -13.22
N PRO A 98 -2.57 5.02 -13.00
CA PRO A 98 -2.86 6.06 -12.00
C PRO A 98 -2.91 5.55 -10.55
N VAL A 99 -2.83 4.24 -10.33
CA VAL A 99 -3.08 3.62 -9.02
C VAL A 99 -2.20 4.19 -7.91
N THR A 100 -0.92 4.42 -8.17
CA THR A 100 0.01 4.98 -7.20
C THR A 100 -0.37 6.39 -6.79
N ALA A 101 -0.77 7.22 -7.76
CA ALA A 101 -1.26 8.57 -7.49
C ALA A 101 -2.52 8.56 -6.61
N VAL A 102 -3.49 7.69 -6.90
CA VAL A 102 -4.71 7.53 -6.09
C VAL A 102 -4.38 7.09 -4.68
N THR A 103 -3.46 6.13 -4.51
CA THR A 103 -3.00 5.63 -3.22
C THR A 103 -2.32 6.73 -2.39
N ILE A 104 -1.45 7.52 -3.02
CA ILE A 104 -0.78 8.67 -2.37
C ILE A 104 -1.80 9.70 -1.91
N ILE A 105 -2.78 10.05 -2.75
CA ILE A 105 -3.85 10.99 -2.40
C ILE A 105 -4.69 10.45 -1.24
N ALA A 106 -5.02 9.16 -1.24
CA ALA A 106 -5.75 8.53 -0.13
C ALA A 106 -4.99 8.68 1.20
N GLY A 107 -3.69 8.39 1.20
CA GLY A 107 -2.82 8.58 2.37
C GLY A 107 -2.74 10.03 2.81
N ALA A 108 -2.50 10.94 1.89
CA ALA A 108 -2.38 12.37 2.16
C ALA A 108 -3.65 12.99 2.78
N VAL A 109 -4.85 12.52 2.37
CA VAL A 109 -6.13 13.06 2.85
C VAL A 109 -6.64 12.36 4.11
N PHE A 110 -6.57 11.02 4.16
CA PHE A 110 -7.19 10.21 5.21
C PHE A 110 -6.20 9.61 6.22
N GLY A 111 -4.91 9.85 6.03
CA GLY A 111 -3.85 9.33 6.89
C GLY A 111 -3.26 8.00 6.43
N GLY A 112 -2.14 7.59 7.05
CA GLY A 112 -1.32 6.47 6.57
C GLY A 112 -2.03 5.14 6.53
N GLU A 113 -2.85 4.80 7.53
CA GLU A 113 -3.61 3.55 7.55
C GLU A 113 -4.61 3.46 6.39
N ALA A 114 -5.31 4.57 6.13
CA ALA A 114 -6.25 4.64 5.01
C ALA A 114 -5.52 4.50 3.67
N GLY A 115 -4.36 5.16 3.53
CA GLY A 115 -3.49 5.02 2.37
C GLY A 115 -3.01 3.59 2.17
N PHE A 116 -2.58 2.92 3.24
CA PHE A 116 -2.19 1.51 3.21
C PHE A 116 -3.34 0.63 2.71
N MET A 117 -4.54 0.80 3.30
CA MET A 117 -5.73 0.02 2.94
C MET A 117 -6.11 0.21 1.47
N VAL A 118 -6.16 1.46 0.99
CA VAL A 118 -6.48 1.75 -0.42
C VAL A 118 -5.45 1.13 -1.35
N GLY A 119 -4.15 1.27 -1.06
CA GLY A 119 -3.08 0.68 -1.86
C GLY A 119 -3.16 -0.84 -1.92
N ALA A 120 -3.20 -1.49 -0.75
CA ALA A 120 -3.24 -2.95 -0.64
C ALA A 120 -4.50 -3.55 -1.29
N LEU A 121 -5.69 -3.01 -0.96
CA LEU A 121 -6.95 -3.52 -1.49
C LEU A 121 -7.10 -3.27 -3.00
N THR A 122 -6.60 -2.14 -3.51
CA THR A 122 -6.60 -1.88 -4.96
C THR A 122 -5.79 -2.96 -5.70
N MET A 123 -4.62 -3.36 -5.16
CA MET A 123 -3.83 -4.44 -5.77
C MET A 123 -4.57 -5.77 -5.72
N LEU A 124 -5.11 -6.14 -4.56
CA LEU A 124 -5.86 -7.38 -4.39
C LEU A 124 -7.03 -7.46 -5.38
N VAL A 125 -7.90 -6.45 -5.38
CA VAL A 125 -9.12 -6.44 -6.21
C VAL A 125 -8.79 -6.37 -7.70
N SER A 126 -7.84 -5.53 -8.11
CA SER A 126 -7.48 -5.45 -9.53
C SER A 126 -6.81 -6.72 -10.04
N ASN A 127 -6.07 -7.44 -9.21
CA ASN A 127 -5.50 -8.73 -9.61
C ASN A 127 -6.55 -9.83 -9.76
N MET A 128 -7.77 -9.67 -9.22
CA MET A 128 -8.88 -10.55 -9.59
C MET A 128 -9.26 -10.43 -11.08
N LEU A 129 -9.00 -9.26 -11.68
CA LEU A 129 -9.23 -9.01 -13.11
C LEU A 129 -8.02 -9.36 -13.98
N PHE A 130 -6.80 -9.10 -13.48
CA PHE A 130 -5.54 -9.30 -14.21
C PHE A 130 -4.88 -10.66 -13.95
N GLY A 131 -5.42 -11.45 -13.04
CA GLY A 131 -4.87 -12.71 -12.56
C GLY A 131 -4.20 -12.56 -11.20
N GLN A 132 -4.60 -13.44 -10.27
CA GLN A 132 -3.96 -13.60 -8.96
C GLN A 132 -2.72 -14.48 -9.09
N GLY A 133 -1.71 -14.20 -8.29
CA GLY A 133 -0.49 -14.98 -8.26
C GLY A 133 0.40 -14.64 -7.06
N PRO A 134 1.57 -15.27 -6.97
CA PRO A 134 2.50 -15.05 -5.87
C PRO A 134 3.00 -13.60 -5.76
N TRP A 135 2.85 -12.80 -6.81
CA TRP A 135 3.17 -11.37 -6.83
C TRP A 135 2.16 -10.52 -6.05
N THR A 136 0.92 -11.01 -5.86
CA THR A 136 -0.15 -10.20 -5.27
C THR A 136 0.17 -9.69 -3.85
N PRO A 137 0.62 -10.50 -2.89
CA PRO A 137 0.99 -9.99 -1.56
C PRO A 137 2.11 -8.96 -1.61
N TRP A 138 3.11 -9.13 -2.48
CA TRP A 138 4.20 -8.17 -2.67
C TRP A 138 3.68 -6.83 -3.17
N GLN A 139 2.80 -6.84 -4.18
CA GLN A 139 2.16 -5.63 -4.69
C GLN A 139 1.30 -4.95 -3.64
N MET A 140 0.53 -5.71 -2.84
CA MET A 140 -0.27 -5.19 -1.74
C MET A 140 0.60 -4.48 -0.70
N ALA A 141 1.69 -5.11 -0.28
CA ALA A 141 2.61 -4.52 0.70
C ALA A 141 3.32 -3.29 0.13
N ALA A 142 3.87 -3.37 -1.08
CA ALA A 142 4.58 -2.24 -1.70
C ALA A 142 3.66 -1.03 -1.89
N MET A 143 2.46 -1.24 -2.44
CA MET A 143 1.49 -0.17 -2.65
C MET A 143 0.89 0.34 -1.34
N GLY A 144 0.65 -0.56 -0.38
CA GLY A 144 0.24 -0.19 0.98
C GLY A 144 1.26 0.71 1.67
N LEU A 145 2.55 0.36 1.61
CA LEU A 145 3.64 1.17 2.18
C LEU A 145 3.73 2.54 1.53
N ILE A 146 3.54 2.65 0.22
CA ILE A 146 3.49 3.96 -0.46
C ILE A 146 2.36 4.82 0.11
N GLY A 147 1.17 4.26 0.30
CA GLY A 147 0.03 4.97 0.89
C GLY A 147 0.25 5.34 2.35
N LEU A 148 0.84 4.42 3.13
CA LEU A 148 1.19 4.65 4.54
C LEU A 148 2.13 5.84 4.69
N LEU A 149 3.24 5.83 3.96
CA LEU A 149 4.26 6.88 4.03
C LEU A 149 3.73 8.21 3.50
N ALA A 150 2.91 8.21 2.44
CA ALA A 150 2.21 9.41 1.98
C ALA A 150 1.37 10.02 3.10
N GLY A 151 0.66 9.21 3.88
CA GLY A 151 -0.12 9.68 5.02
C GLY A 151 0.74 10.20 6.16
N VAL A 152 1.86 9.55 6.46
CA VAL A 152 2.81 10.02 7.49
C VAL A 152 3.38 11.39 7.13
N LEU A 153 3.74 11.59 5.86
CA LEU A 153 4.38 12.81 5.38
C LEU A 153 3.40 13.98 5.16
N PHE A 154 2.20 13.70 4.64
CA PHE A 154 1.34 14.75 4.10
C PHE A 154 0.01 14.94 4.83
N SER A 155 -0.47 14.00 5.65
CA SER A 155 -1.81 14.08 6.25
C SER A 155 -2.01 15.21 7.25
N LYS A 156 -0.93 15.76 7.79
CA LYS A 156 -0.97 16.90 8.72
C LYS A 156 -1.01 18.25 8.00
N ALA A 157 -0.74 18.30 6.71
CA ALA A 157 -0.77 19.52 5.92
C ALA A 157 -2.20 19.87 5.53
N SER A 158 -2.64 21.10 5.81
CA SER A 158 -3.97 21.59 5.42
C SER A 158 -4.20 21.53 3.90
N ARG A 159 -3.14 21.67 3.12
CA ARG A 159 -3.12 21.49 1.66
C ARG A 159 -1.78 20.92 1.25
N PRO A 160 -1.69 19.63 0.92
CA PRO A 160 -0.45 19.04 0.44
C PRO A 160 0.05 19.75 -0.82
N ASN A 161 1.33 20.11 -0.84
CA ASN A 161 1.95 20.72 -2.02
C ASN A 161 2.06 19.66 -3.13
N VAL A 162 1.49 19.96 -4.30
CA VAL A 162 1.46 19.04 -5.46
C VAL A 162 2.87 18.69 -5.92
N VAL A 163 3.80 19.64 -5.91
CA VAL A 163 5.20 19.40 -6.31
C VAL A 163 5.83 18.37 -5.38
N LEU A 164 5.63 18.50 -4.06
CA LEU A 164 6.15 17.53 -3.10
C LEU A 164 5.48 16.16 -3.24
N LEU A 165 4.17 16.12 -3.57
CA LEU A 165 3.48 14.87 -3.89
C LEU A 165 4.07 14.22 -5.14
N CYS A 166 4.39 14.99 -6.18
CA CYS A 166 5.01 14.48 -7.40
C CYS A 166 6.42 13.93 -7.15
N ILE A 167 7.26 14.67 -6.41
CA ILE A 167 8.60 14.22 -6.02
C ILE A 167 8.51 12.92 -5.20
N TYR A 168 7.66 12.91 -4.18
CA TYR A 168 7.42 11.71 -3.38
C TYR A 168 6.92 10.54 -4.25
N GLY A 169 5.94 10.81 -5.12
CA GLY A 169 5.34 9.79 -5.98
C GLY A 169 6.36 9.16 -6.94
N PHE A 170 7.25 9.95 -7.52
CA PHE A 170 8.34 9.45 -8.35
C PHE A 170 9.30 8.55 -7.53
N LEU A 171 9.78 9.08 -6.41
CA LEU A 171 10.70 8.33 -5.54
C LEU A 171 10.06 7.05 -4.98
N ALA A 172 8.80 7.13 -4.59
CA ALA A 172 8.06 5.98 -4.09
C ALA A 172 7.85 4.90 -5.17
N ALA A 173 7.56 5.28 -6.41
CA ALA A 173 7.44 4.33 -7.50
C ALA A 173 8.78 3.66 -7.83
N VAL A 174 9.86 4.43 -7.93
CA VAL A 174 11.17 3.91 -8.32
C VAL A 174 11.86 3.17 -7.16
N ILE A 175 11.89 3.78 -5.97
CA ILE A 175 12.67 3.25 -4.84
C ILE A 175 11.85 2.25 -4.02
N LEU A 176 10.60 2.59 -3.63
CA LEU A 176 9.83 1.70 -2.77
C LEU A 176 9.19 0.56 -3.57
N TYR A 177 8.44 0.89 -4.63
CA TYR A 177 7.78 -0.15 -5.42
C TYR A 177 8.81 -1.00 -6.17
N GLY A 178 9.70 -0.40 -6.95
CA GLY A 178 10.77 -1.10 -7.66
C GLY A 178 11.74 -1.80 -6.70
N GLY A 179 12.09 -1.15 -5.57
CA GLY A 179 12.93 -1.72 -4.54
C GLY A 179 12.38 -2.99 -3.91
N ILE A 180 11.05 -3.15 -3.84
CA ILE A 180 10.38 -4.35 -3.32
C ILE A 180 10.10 -5.35 -4.44
N MET A 181 9.53 -4.91 -5.57
CA MET A 181 9.04 -5.81 -6.61
C MET A 181 10.15 -6.46 -7.43
N ASN A 182 11.28 -5.76 -7.65
CA ASN A 182 12.39 -6.34 -8.41
C ASN A 182 13.04 -7.51 -7.65
N PRO A 183 13.42 -7.39 -6.35
CA PRO A 183 13.86 -8.55 -5.57
C PRO A 183 12.80 -9.63 -5.43
N ALA A 184 11.53 -9.26 -5.26
CA ALA A 184 10.43 -10.21 -5.20
C ALA A 184 10.35 -11.07 -6.46
N SER A 185 10.65 -10.49 -7.63
CA SER A 185 10.68 -11.23 -8.89
C SER A 185 11.76 -12.32 -8.90
N ALA A 186 12.93 -12.08 -8.32
CA ALA A 186 13.97 -13.10 -8.15
C ALA A 186 13.49 -14.22 -7.20
N VAL A 187 12.87 -13.86 -6.06
CA VAL A 187 12.30 -14.84 -5.11
C VAL A 187 11.23 -15.69 -5.78
N MET A 188 10.34 -15.08 -6.56
CA MET A 188 9.29 -15.80 -7.29
C MET A 188 9.84 -16.72 -8.40
N ALA A 189 11.00 -16.38 -8.93
CA ALA A 189 11.71 -17.23 -9.89
C ALA A 189 12.54 -18.36 -9.22
N GLY A 190 12.51 -18.48 -7.89
CA GLY A 190 13.30 -19.47 -7.14
C GLY A 190 14.80 -19.20 -7.14
N ILE A 191 15.22 -17.96 -7.39
CA ILE A 191 16.64 -17.58 -7.45
C ILE A 191 17.08 -17.12 -6.06
N PRO A 192 18.14 -17.75 -5.47
CA PRO A 192 18.66 -17.32 -4.18
C PRO A 192 19.15 -15.87 -4.22
N LEU A 193 18.72 -15.07 -3.24
CA LEU A 193 19.11 -13.66 -3.17
C LEU A 193 20.58 -13.53 -2.75
N ASN A 194 21.33 -12.82 -3.58
CA ASN A 194 22.67 -12.30 -3.28
C ASN A 194 22.82 -10.91 -3.91
N LEU A 195 23.87 -10.22 -3.61
CA LEU A 195 24.07 -8.84 -4.07
C LEU A 195 24.06 -8.72 -5.60
N SER A 196 24.69 -9.64 -6.32
CA SER A 196 24.72 -9.62 -7.78
C SER A 196 23.35 -9.85 -8.39
N VAL A 197 22.56 -10.75 -7.86
CA VAL A 197 21.16 -10.99 -8.27
C VAL A 197 20.30 -9.76 -8.00
N LEU A 198 20.40 -9.16 -6.81
CA LEU A 198 19.67 -7.94 -6.48
C LEU A 198 19.97 -6.80 -7.45
N LEU A 199 21.26 -6.55 -7.71
CA LEU A 199 21.68 -5.51 -8.64
C LEU A 199 21.21 -5.79 -10.08
N ALA A 200 21.25 -7.05 -10.52
CA ALA A 200 20.77 -7.43 -11.85
C ALA A 200 19.26 -7.22 -12.01
N TYR A 201 18.45 -7.62 -11.02
CA TYR A 201 17.00 -7.42 -11.04
C TYR A 201 16.60 -5.95 -10.94
N TRP A 202 17.29 -5.15 -10.11
CA TRP A 202 17.04 -3.70 -10.07
C TRP A 202 17.44 -3.02 -11.39
N ALA A 203 18.58 -3.37 -11.96
CA ALA A 203 19.02 -2.81 -13.25
C ALA A 203 18.05 -3.15 -14.38
N SER A 204 17.56 -4.40 -14.43
CA SER A 204 16.61 -4.84 -15.47
C SER A 204 15.21 -4.25 -15.29
N GLY A 205 14.75 -4.04 -14.04
CA GLY A 205 13.46 -3.43 -13.73
C GLY A 205 13.43 -1.90 -13.86
N PHE A 206 14.59 -1.25 -13.73
CA PHE A 206 14.72 0.21 -13.63
C PHE A 206 14.03 0.99 -14.78
N PRO A 207 14.09 0.59 -16.06
CA PRO A 207 13.36 1.29 -17.12
C PRO A 207 11.85 1.31 -16.89
N LEU A 208 11.27 0.22 -16.41
CA LEU A 208 9.83 0.15 -16.10
C LEU A 208 9.48 0.93 -14.83
N ASP A 209 10.40 0.95 -13.86
CA ASP A 209 10.23 1.76 -12.64
C ASP A 209 10.24 3.26 -12.97
N LEU A 210 11.06 3.70 -13.93
CA LEU A 210 11.05 5.07 -14.45
C LEU A 210 9.72 5.41 -15.11
N VAL A 211 9.17 4.53 -15.95
CA VAL A 211 7.83 4.72 -16.54
C VAL A 211 6.79 4.85 -15.45
N HIS A 212 6.85 4.02 -14.42
CA HIS A 212 5.94 4.08 -13.27
C HIS A 212 6.07 5.42 -12.52
N GLY A 213 7.29 5.88 -12.28
CA GLY A 213 7.57 7.16 -11.62
C GLY A 213 7.03 8.35 -12.43
N VAL A 214 7.29 8.39 -13.73
CA VAL A 214 6.80 9.43 -14.64
C VAL A 214 5.27 9.42 -14.73
N ALA A 215 4.65 8.25 -14.86
CA ALA A 215 3.20 8.10 -14.84
C ALA A 215 2.61 8.65 -13.53
N THR A 216 3.24 8.33 -12.39
CA THR A 216 2.79 8.83 -11.09
C THR A 216 2.85 10.35 -11.00
N ILE A 217 3.93 10.98 -11.49
CA ILE A 217 4.02 12.45 -11.58
C ILE A 217 2.86 13.00 -12.41
N LEU A 218 2.63 12.46 -13.62
CA LEU A 218 1.59 12.95 -14.53
C LEU A 218 0.19 12.87 -13.90
N PHE A 219 -0.15 11.72 -13.30
CA PHE A 219 -1.45 11.54 -12.67
C PHE A 219 -1.61 12.39 -11.39
N LEU A 220 -0.55 12.64 -10.63
CA LEU A 220 -0.58 13.56 -9.50
C LEU A 220 -0.70 15.01 -9.94
N ALA A 221 0.07 15.44 -10.94
CA ALA A 221 0.03 16.81 -11.44
C ALA A 221 -1.36 17.19 -11.97
N ILE A 222 -2.02 16.28 -12.67
CA ILE A 222 -3.35 16.51 -13.25
C ILE A 222 -4.47 16.30 -12.21
N GLY A 223 -4.37 15.19 -11.43
CA GLY A 223 -5.47 14.68 -10.62
C GLY A 223 -5.46 15.09 -9.16
N ALA A 224 -4.29 15.46 -8.57
CA ALA A 224 -4.21 15.66 -7.13
C ALA A 224 -5.10 16.82 -6.65
N VAL A 225 -5.00 17.98 -7.25
CA VAL A 225 -5.79 19.18 -6.82
C VAL A 225 -7.29 18.94 -6.86
N PRO A 226 -7.89 18.52 -7.99
CA PRO A 226 -9.34 18.32 -8.05
C PRO A 226 -9.82 17.19 -7.14
N LEU A 227 -9.06 16.09 -7.03
CA LEU A 227 -9.44 14.96 -6.20
C LEU A 227 -9.34 15.29 -4.71
N ILE A 228 -8.23 15.89 -4.26
CA ILE A 228 -8.06 16.31 -2.86
C ILE A 228 -9.18 17.27 -2.45
N LYS A 229 -9.49 18.30 -3.26
CA LYS A 229 -10.58 19.22 -2.97
C LYS A 229 -11.94 18.54 -2.81
N LYS A 230 -12.24 17.53 -3.64
CA LYS A 230 -13.48 16.76 -3.52
C LYS A 230 -13.49 15.90 -2.25
N LEU A 231 -12.38 15.25 -1.94
CA LEU A 231 -12.25 14.40 -0.75
C LEU A 231 -12.30 15.22 0.55
N GLU A 232 -11.68 16.39 0.60
CA GLU A 232 -11.76 17.31 1.75
C GLU A 232 -13.19 17.79 1.98
N ARG A 233 -13.91 18.16 0.91
CA ARG A 233 -15.35 18.51 1.02
C ARG A 233 -16.18 17.34 1.55
N ALA A 234 -15.93 16.12 1.07
CA ALA A 234 -16.60 14.93 1.56
C ALA A 234 -16.26 14.68 3.04
N LYS A 235 -14.99 14.85 3.42
CA LYS A 235 -14.51 14.74 4.79
C LYS A 235 -15.26 15.70 5.73
N LEU A 236 -15.38 16.98 5.35
CA LEU A 236 -16.15 17.98 6.09
C LEU A 236 -17.64 17.63 6.17
N LYS A 237 -18.23 17.21 5.05
CA LYS A 237 -19.66 16.85 4.99
C LYS A 237 -20.02 15.68 5.90
N PHE A 238 -19.14 14.72 6.05
CA PHE A 238 -19.36 13.50 6.83
C PHE A 238 -18.71 13.53 8.24
N GLY A 239 -18.08 14.64 8.63
CA GLY A 239 -17.47 14.79 9.95
C GLY A 239 -16.27 13.87 10.20
N LEU A 240 -15.43 13.63 9.18
CA LEU A 240 -14.27 12.71 9.20
C LEU A 240 -12.96 13.42 9.56
#